data_2b102dceb6df541c0b5f365e98557a5b
#
_entry.id   2b102dceb6df541c0b5f365e98557a5b
#
_cell.length_a   1.000
_cell.length_b   1.000
_cell.length_c   1.000
_cell.angle_alpha   90.00
_cell.angle_beta   90.00
_cell.angle_gamma   90.00
#
_symmetry.space_group_name_H-M   'P 1'
#
loop_
_entity.id
_entity.type
_entity.pdbx_description
1 polymer ?
#
loop_
_entity_poly.entity_id
_entity_poly.type
_entity_poly.pdbx_seq_one_letter_code
_entity_poly.pdbx_strand_id
1 'polypeptide(L)' 'MKTTYVLRQSDNLVFNIESETFTFTARRLTDAKRRAIRKQFHEDSNLRLEDENGKVISIKRSGCKWEDKL' A
#
# COMPACT_ATOMS: atom_id res chain seq x y z
N MET A 1 17.43 -4.47 -9.00
CA MET A 1 16.23 -5.31 -9.20
C MET A 1 14.98 -4.59 -8.72
N LYS A 2 13.88 -4.78 -9.42
CA LYS A 2 12.59 -4.23 -9.00
C LYS A 2 11.80 -5.28 -8.24
N THR A 3 11.10 -4.86 -7.21
CA THR A 3 10.24 -5.71 -6.41
C THR A 3 8.78 -5.40 -6.76
N THR A 4 7.96 -6.43 -6.84
CA THR A 4 6.53 -6.29 -7.08
C THR A 4 5.82 -5.98 -5.76
N TYR A 5 5.03 -4.93 -5.76
CA TYR A 5 4.22 -4.52 -4.62
C TYR A 5 2.76 -4.50 -5.01
N VAL A 6 1.91 -4.82 -4.07
CA VAL A 6 0.46 -4.71 -4.21
C VAL A 6 -0.03 -3.66 -3.23
N LEU A 7 -0.64 -2.61 -3.77
CA LEU A 7 -1.26 -1.56 -2.97
C LEU A 7 -2.73 -1.86 -2.82
N ARG A 8 -3.20 -1.91 -1.58
CA ARG A 8 -4.63 -2.00 -1.28
C ARG A 8 -5.03 -0.74 -0.53
N GLN A 9 -6.24 -0.25 -0.80
CA GLN A 9 -6.76 0.90 -0.07
C GLN A 9 -8.21 0.67 0.32
N SER A 10 -8.59 1.29 1.44
CA SER A 10 -9.92 1.13 2.00
C SER A 10 -10.25 2.34 2.86
N ASP A 11 -11.53 2.64 3.01
CA ASP A 11 -12.00 3.72 3.88
C ASP A 11 -11.84 3.38 5.36
N ASN A 12 -11.59 2.12 5.67
CA ASN A 12 -11.34 1.67 7.04
C ASN A 12 -10.17 0.67 7.01
N LEU A 13 -9.82 0.10 8.16
CA LEU A 13 -8.70 -0.82 8.25
C LEU A 13 -9.02 -2.25 7.83
N VAL A 14 -10.22 -2.50 7.34
CA VAL A 14 -10.62 -3.81 6.82
C VAL A 14 -10.30 -3.88 5.34
N PHE A 15 -9.21 -4.55 5.01
CA PHE A 15 -8.75 -4.74 3.63
C PHE A 15 -9.22 -6.10 3.15
N ASN A 16 -10.36 -6.13 2.50
CA ASN A 16 -10.96 -7.37 2.00
C ASN A 16 -10.88 -7.43 0.47
N ILE A 17 -11.53 -8.42 -0.12
CA ILE A 17 -11.54 -8.64 -1.57
C ILE A 17 -12.12 -7.46 -2.34
N GLU A 18 -12.96 -6.65 -1.70
CA GLU A 18 -13.59 -5.49 -2.31
C GLU A 18 -12.71 -4.23 -2.25
N SER A 19 -11.61 -4.28 -1.51
CA SER A 19 -10.68 -3.15 -1.45
C SER A 19 -10.07 -2.89 -2.82
N GLU A 20 -9.92 -1.63 -3.17
CA GLU A 20 -9.27 -1.26 -4.42
C GLU A 20 -7.82 -1.70 -4.38
N THR A 21 -7.37 -2.32 -5.46
CA THR A 21 -6.05 -2.93 -5.52
C THR A 21 -5.28 -2.45 -6.74
N PHE A 22 -4.02 -2.15 -6.56
CA PHE A 22 -3.12 -1.74 -7.64
C PHE A 22 -1.78 -2.44 -7.49
N THR A 23 -1.32 -3.10 -8.54
CA THR A 23 -0.04 -3.81 -8.55
C THR A 23 0.99 -3.03 -9.36
N PHE A 24 2.18 -2.88 -8.80
CA PHE A 24 3.26 -2.14 -9.46
C PHE A 24 4.63 -2.64 -9.00
N THR A 25 5.67 -2.16 -9.65
CA THR A 25 7.04 -2.49 -9.26
C THR A 25 7.79 -1.25 -8.81
N ALA A 26 8.72 -1.43 -7.88
CA ALA A 26 9.62 -0.36 -7.42
C ALA A 26 10.94 -0.98 -6.96
N ARG A 27 11.99 -0.17 -6.96
CA ARG A 27 13.31 -0.66 -6.56
C ARG A 27 13.45 -0.73 -5.05
N ARG A 28 12.81 0.20 -4.33
CA ARG A 28 12.92 0.32 -2.88
C ARG A 28 11.56 0.53 -2.27
N LEU A 29 11.43 0.17 -1.00
CA LEU A 29 10.20 0.41 -0.26
C LEU A 29 9.85 1.90 -0.24
N THR A 30 10.83 2.79 -0.12
CA THR A 30 10.60 4.24 -0.16
C THR A 30 9.93 4.67 -1.46
N ASP A 31 10.39 4.15 -2.59
CA ASP A 31 9.80 4.44 -3.89
C ASP A 31 8.39 3.85 -4.00
N ALA A 32 8.20 2.65 -3.45
CA ALA A 32 6.89 2.02 -3.41
C ALA A 32 5.88 2.88 -2.63
N LYS A 33 6.29 3.40 -1.48
CA LYS A 33 5.44 4.29 -0.68
C LYS A 33 5.07 5.56 -1.43
N ARG A 34 6.01 6.17 -2.15
CA ARG A 34 5.75 7.37 -2.95
C ARG A 34 4.75 7.07 -4.06
N ARG A 35 4.90 5.95 -4.75
CA ARG A 35 3.97 5.53 -5.81
C ARG A 35 2.59 5.24 -5.24
N ALA A 36 2.54 4.62 -4.07
CA ALA A 36 1.28 4.32 -3.40
C ALA A 36 0.49 5.60 -3.13
N ILE A 37 1.14 6.63 -2.62
CA ILE A 37 0.48 7.91 -2.34
C ILE A 37 -0.03 8.54 -3.63
N ARG A 38 0.73 8.48 -4.72
CA ARG A 38 0.31 9.00 -6.02
C ARG A 38 -0.89 8.24 -6.60
N LYS A 39 -1.02 6.97 -6.28
CA LYS A 39 -2.12 6.12 -6.76
C LYS A 39 -3.30 6.07 -5.81
N GLN A 40 -3.22 6.78 -4.70
CA GLN A 40 -4.30 6.85 -3.75
C GLN A 40 -5.53 7.48 -4.41
N PHE A 41 -6.66 6.76 -4.39
CA PHE A 41 -7.88 7.24 -5.02
C PHE A 41 -8.61 8.28 -4.17
N HIS A 42 -8.51 8.17 -2.85
CA HIS A 42 -9.17 9.08 -1.91
C HIS A 42 -8.17 9.50 -0.84
N GLU A 43 -8.13 10.80 -0.52
CA GLU A 43 -7.17 11.33 0.45
C GLU A 43 -7.31 10.72 1.85
N ASP A 44 -8.53 10.33 2.20
CA ASP A 44 -8.83 9.79 3.52
C ASP A 44 -8.72 8.26 3.58
N SER A 45 -8.26 7.63 2.53
CA SER A 45 -8.12 6.17 2.50
C SER A 45 -6.95 5.70 3.32
N ASN A 46 -7.09 4.51 3.90
CA ASN A 46 -5.98 3.78 4.50
C ASN A 46 -5.30 2.97 3.41
N LEU A 47 -3.98 2.90 3.44
CA LEU A 47 -3.18 2.20 2.43
C LEU A 47 -2.45 1.03 3.06
N ARG A 48 -2.39 -0.08 2.34
CA ARG A 48 -1.62 -1.26 2.75
C ARG A 48 -0.76 -1.72 1.58
N LEU A 49 0.56 -1.79 1.80
CA LEU A 49 1.48 -2.35 0.83
C LEU A 49 1.76 -3.81 1.19
N GLU A 50 1.63 -4.68 0.21
CA GLU A 50 1.91 -6.10 0.34
C GLU A 50 2.93 -6.52 -0.72
N ASP A 51 3.60 -7.64 -0.49
CA ASP A 51 4.44 -8.24 -1.51
C ASP A 51 3.59 -9.12 -2.44
N GLU A 52 4.21 -9.73 -3.43
CA GLU A 52 3.51 -10.59 -4.39
C GLU A 52 2.92 -11.87 -3.76
N ASN A 53 3.36 -12.21 -2.55
CA ASN A 53 2.87 -13.37 -1.81
C ASN A 53 1.77 -13.01 -0.82
N GLY A 54 1.38 -11.75 -0.77
CA GLY A 54 0.35 -11.29 0.15
C GLY A 54 0.84 -10.90 1.53
N LYS A 55 2.16 -10.89 1.75
CA LYS A 55 2.73 -10.48 3.02
C LYS A 55 2.65 -8.97 3.17
N VAL A 56 2.09 -8.50 4.28
CA VAL A 56 1.98 -7.08 4.55
C VAL A 56 3.36 -6.51 4.86
N ILE A 57 3.76 -5.48 4.13
CA ILE A 57 5.05 -4.81 4.28
C ILE A 57 4.91 -3.53 5.08
N SER A 58 3.90 -2.74 4.79
CA SER A 58 3.70 -1.45 5.46
C SER A 58 2.24 -1.01 5.37
N ILE A 59 1.78 -0.29 6.37
CA ILE A 59 0.41 0.24 6.41
C ILE A 59 0.48 1.73 6.69
N LYS A 60 -0.31 2.51 5.96
CA LYS A 60 -0.47 3.95 6.21
C LYS A 60 -1.93 4.24 6.51
N ARG A 61 -2.21 4.63 7.74
CA ARG A 61 -3.54 5.08 8.12
C ARG A 61 -3.74 6.52 7.64
N SER A 62 -4.99 6.87 7.37
CA SER A 62 -5.34 8.23 6.96
C SER A 62 -4.78 9.25 7.95
N GLY A 63 -4.04 10.24 7.41
CA GLY A 63 -3.43 11.28 8.23
C GLY A 63 -2.21 10.87 9.04
N CYS A 64 -1.77 9.63 8.92
CA CYS A 64 -0.63 9.10 9.68
C CYS A 64 0.54 8.75 8.77
N LYS A 65 1.69 8.50 9.38
CA LYS A 65 2.88 8.05 8.67
C LYS A 65 2.79 6.55 8.39
N TRP A 66 3.60 6.09 7.46
CA TRP A 66 3.73 4.67 7.18
C TRP A 66 4.25 3.92 8.42
N GLU A 67 3.68 2.76 8.67
CA GLU A 67 4.09 1.86 9.74
C GLU A 67 4.55 0.56 9.11
N ASP A 68 5.86 0.31 9.15
CA ASP A 68 6.46 -0.89 8.55
C ASP A 68 6.17 -2.12 9.41
N LYS A 69 5.84 -3.23 8.74
CA LYS A 69 5.49 -4.50 9.39
C LYS A 69 6.52 -5.59 9.13
N LEU A 70 7.67 -5.22 8.65
CA LEU A 70 8.77 -6.15 8.40
C LEU A 70 9.46 -6.58 9.69
#